data_ba6e16f9ee9e1ab6d4a97a941c7b6ac6
#
_entry.id   ba6e16f9ee9e1ab6d4a97a941c7b6ac6
#
_cell.length_a   1.000
_cell.length_b   1.000
_cell.length_c   1.000
_cell.angle_alpha   90.00
_cell.angle_beta   90.00
_cell.angle_gamma   90.00
#
_symmetry.space_group_name_H-M   'P 1'
#
loop_
_entity.id
_entity.type
_entity.pdbx_description
1 polymer ?
#
loop_
_entity_poly.entity_id
_entity_poly.type
_entity_poly.pdbx_seq_one_letter_code
_entity_poly.pdbx_strand_id
1 'polypeptide(L)'
;MINDYRGALMDVFMDKVLMMKGRIALRGMRFYARHGVFEQEAQVGGYYTVDVCFALPSLAPTETDELADTVNYAEVYALVKAEMERPSRLIEHVAGRIVRALRTYRPDLSDLSVAVTKHHPPLGGEVADAMVTLYDVSSM
;
A
#
# COMPACT_ATOMS: atom_id res chain seq x y z
N MET A 1 37.91 -17.61 23.55
CA MET A 1 37.50 -18.62 22.54
C MET A 1 35.98 -18.78 22.46
N ILE A 2 35.29 -19.00 23.58
CA ILE A 2 33.82 -19.18 23.56
C ILE A 2 33.08 -17.94 23.10
N ASN A 3 33.60 -16.75 23.44
CA ASN A 3 33.00 -15.48 23.03
C ASN A 3 33.10 -15.21 21.51
N ASP A 4 34.19 -15.65 20.88
CA ASP A 4 34.40 -15.50 19.44
C ASP A 4 33.42 -16.36 18.63
N TYR A 5 33.09 -17.54 19.17
CA TYR A 5 32.14 -18.44 18.52
C TYR A 5 30.72 -17.89 18.51
N ARG A 6 30.30 -17.28 19.62
CA ARG A 6 28.98 -16.66 19.72
C ARG A 6 28.87 -15.43 18.83
N GLY A 7 29.93 -14.63 18.79
CA GLY A 7 29.99 -13.46 17.94
C GLY A 7 29.88 -13.84 16.46
N ALA A 8 30.63 -14.84 16.03
CA ALA A 8 30.59 -15.31 14.64
C ALA A 8 29.24 -15.90 14.27
N LEU A 9 28.55 -16.62 15.16
CA LEU A 9 27.22 -17.16 14.93
C LEU A 9 26.17 -16.03 14.84
N MET A 10 26.26 -15.03 15.70
CA MET A 10 25.36 -13.87 15.65
C MET A 10 25.57 -13.07 14.38
N ASP A 11 26.81 -12.86 13.94
CA ASP A 11 27.13 -12.16 12.71
C ASP A 11 26.55 -12.89 11.49
N VAL A 12 26.67 -14.22 11.43
CA VAL A 12 26.11 -15.04 10.36
C VAL A 12 24.57 -14.95 10.36
N PHE A 13 23.95 -14.98 11.53
CA PHE A 13 22.51 -14.84 11.67
C PHE A 13 22.04 -13.46 11.20
N MET A 14 22.71 -12.40 11.62
CA MET A 14 22.41 -11.02 11.22
C MET A 14 22.60 -10.83 9.73
N ASP A 15 23.67 -11.37 9.14
CA ASP A 15 23.91 -11.33 7.70
C ASP A 15 22.77 -11.95 6.91
N LYS A 16 22.21 -13.08 7.39
CA LYS A 16 21.08 -13.72 6.75
C LYS A 16 19.82 -12.84 6.77
N VAL A 17 19.56 -12.15 7.86
CA VAL A 17 18.45 -11.20 7.95
C VAL A 17 18.69 -10.02 7.02
N LEU A 18 19.91 -9.46 6.97
CA LEU A 18 20.26 -8.32 6.12
C LEU A 18 20.20 -8.66 4.62
N MET A 19 20.29 -9.94 4.25
CA MET A 19 20.11 -10.38 2.86
C MET A 19 18.65 -10.52 2.46
N MET A 20 17.73 -10.33 3.38
CA MET A 20 16.30 -10.37 3.09
C MET A 20 15.77 -8.99 2.72
N LYS A 21 14.66 -9.00 2.01
CA LYS A 21 13.84 -7.82 1.77
C LYS A 21 12.47 -8.07 2.38
N GLY A 22 11.85 -6.99 2.84
CA GLY A 22 10.52 -7.10 3.41
C GLY A 22 9.53 -6.20 2.70
N ARG A 23 8.27 -6.52 2.83
CA ARG A 23 7.17 -5.72 2.31
C ARG A 23 6.13 -5.51 3.40
N ILE A 24 5.48 -4.34 3.36
CA ILE A 24 4.26 -4.08 4.10
C ILE A 24 3.11 -4.02 3.10
N ALA A 25 2.01 -4.65 3.45
CA ALA A 25 0.79 -4.55 2.68
C ALA A 25 -0.37 -4.23 3.62
N LEU A 26 -1.10 -3.15 3.28
CA LEU A 26 -2.43 -2.90 3.84
C LEU A 26 -3.44 -3.41 2.82
N ARG A 27 -4.19 -4.40 3.22
CA ARG A 27 -5.07 -5.13 2.31
C ARG A 27 -6.52 -5.02 2.75
N GLY A 28 -7.40 -4.88 1.77
CA GLY A 28 -8.83 -4.90 2.03
C GLY A 28 -9.34 -3.66 2.75
N MET A 29 -8.73 -2.50 2.55
CA MET A 29 -9.26 -1.25 3.08
C MET A 29 -10.55 -0.92 2.37
N ARG A 30 -11.67 -1.03 3.07
CA ARG A 30 -12.99 -0.87 2.48
C ARG A 30 -13.55 0.51 2.74
N PHE A 31 -14.04 1.14 1.68
CA PHE A 31 -14.61 2.48 1.72
C PHE A 31 -15.93 2.53 0.97
N TYR A 32 -16.85 3.31 1.47
CA TYR A 32 -17.98 3.76 0.68
C TYR A 32 -17.61 5.11 0.07
N ALA A 33 -17.62 5.19 -1.26
CA ALA A 33 -17.10 6.35 -1.97
C ALA A 33 -17.94 6.66 -3.21
N ARG A 34 -17.67 7.79 -3.82
CA ARG A 34 -18.51 8.33 -4.91
C ARG A 34 -17.67 8.60 -6.16
N HIS A 35 -16.96 7.54 -6.60
CA HIS A 35 -16.21 7.61 -7.85
C HIS A 35 -17.03 7.03 -8.98
N GLY A 36 -17.00 7.64 -10.15
CA GLY A 36 -17.66 7.12 -11.31
C GLY A 36 -17.88 8.17 -12.39
N VAL A 37 -18.01 7.68 -13.62
CA VAL A 37 -18.25 8.53 -14.80
C VAL A 37 -19.71 9.01 -14.83
N PHE A 38 -20.64 8.18 -14.40
CA PHE A 38 -22.05 8.50 -14.40
C PHE A 38 -22.43 9.33 -13.19
N GLU A 39 -23.29 10.34 -13.42
CA GLU A 39 -23.78 11.21 -12.35
C GLU A 39 -24.45 10.41 -11.22
N GLN A 40 -25.18 9.36 -11.56
CA GLN A 40 -25.84 8.50 -10.59
C GLN A 40 -24.82 7.84 -9.64
N GLU A 41 -23.66 7.44 -10.14
CA GLU A 41 -22.61 6.86 -9.31
C GLU A 41 -22.07 7.87 -8.30
N ALA A 42 -21.92 9.13 -8.72
CA ALA A 42 -21.48 10.20 -7.84
C ALA A 42 -22.51 10.54 -6.76
N GLN A 43 -23.81 10.40 -7.07
CA GLN A 43 -24.89 10.69 -6.13
C GLN A 43 -25.12 9.54 -5.15
N VAL A 44 -25.15 8.31 -5.65
CA VAL A 44 -25.48 7.12 -4.84
C VAL A 44 -24.27 6.58 -4.12
N GLY A 45 -23.10 6.57 -4.77
CA GLY A 45 -21.90 5.97 -4.23
C GLY A 45 -21.87 4.46 -4.40
N GLY A 46 -20.82 3.85 -3.86
CA GLY A 46 -20.62 2.40 -3.92
C GLY A 46 -19.45 1.98 -3.03
N TYR A 47 -19.24 0.68 -2.95
CA TYR A 47 -18.14 0.14 -2.17
C TYR A 47 -16.89 -0.02 -3.02
N TYR A 48 -15.78 0.34 -2.41
CA TYR A 48 -14.44 0.25 -3.00
C TYR A 48 -13.51 -0.41 -2.00
N THR A 49 -12.51 -1.12 -2.52
CA THR A 49 -11.43 -1.67 -1.71
C THR A 49 -10.11 -1.12 -2.22
N VAL A 50 -9.25 -0.73 -1.31
CA VAL A 50 -7.90 -0.28 -1.64
C VAL A 50 -6.88 -1.19 -0.98
N ASP A 51 -5.90 -1.62 -1.77
CA ASP A 51 -4.76 -2.39 -1.31
C ASP A 51 -3.50 -1.60 -1.62
N VAL A 52 -2.65 -1.43 -0.63
CA VAL A 52 -1.36 -0.74 -0.77
C VAL A 52 -0.26 -1.68 -0.32
N CYS A 53 0.79 -1.79 -1.12
CA CYS A 53 1.95 -2.61 -0.81
C CYS A 53 3.22 -1.83 -1.16
N PHE A 54 4.24 -1.95 -0.33
CA PHE A 54 5.53 -1.32 -0.59
C PHE A 54 6.65 -2.07 0.11
N ALA A 55 7.88 -1.90 -0.37
CA ALA A 55 9.05 -2.45 0.29
C ALA A 55 9.31 -1.74 1.61
N LEU A 56 9.74 -2.49 2.62
CA LEU A 56 10.26 -1.89 3.84
C LEU A 56 11.49 -1.05 3.49
N PRO A 57 11.51 0.26 3.84
CA PRO A 57 12.68 1.09 3.59
C PRO A 57 13.93 0.62 4.30
N SER A 58 13.77 -0.07 5.42
CA SER A 58 14.84 -0.61 6.24
C SER A 58 14.36 -1.85 6.98
N LEU A 59 15.27 -2.77 7.29
CA LEU A 59 14.99 -3.92 8.14
C LEU A 59 15.24 -3.61 9.64
N ALA A 60 15.58 -2.38 9.99
CA ALA A 60 15.83 -1.98 11.37
C ALA A 60 14.69 -2.35 12.34
N PRO A 61 13.40 -2.22 11.97
CA PRO A 61 12.31 -2.62 12.87
C PRO A 61 12.33 -4.06 13.30
N THR A 62 12.95 -4.95 12.50
CA THR A 62 13.07 -6.38 12.85
C THR A 62 13.96 -6.62 14.06
N GLU A 63 14.79 -5.64 14.41
CA GLU A 63 15.72 -5.71 15.53
C GLU A 63 15.34 -4.76 16.67
N THR A 64 14.93 -3.53 16.32
CA THR A 64 14.71 -2.46 17.30
C THR A 64 13.34 -2.52 17.95
N ASP A 65 12.35 -3.06 17.26
CA ASP A 65 10.94 -3.02 17.66
C ASP A 65 10.43 -1.57 17.89
N GLU A 66 11.06 -0.60 17.20
CA GLU A 66 10.71 0.80 17.35
C GLU A 66 9.83 1.28 16.19
N LEU A 67 8.70 1.89 16.51
CA LEU A 67 7.78 2.45 15.53
C LEU A 67 8.46 3.48 14.63
N ALA A 68 9.36 4.28 15.17
CA ALA A 68 10.07 5.30 14.42
C ALA A 68 10.95 4.75 13.29
N ASP A 69 11.32 3.47 13.36
CA ASP A 69 12.19 2.83 12.38
C ASP A 69 11.41 2.22 11.20
N THR A 70 10.10 2.27 11.23
CA THR A 70 9.24 1.70 10.19
C THR A 70 8.31 2.75 9.56
N VAL A 71 7.54 2.31 8.59
CA VAL A 71 6.43 3.11 8.05
C VAL A 71 5.20 2.85 8.91
N ASN A 72 4.63 3.91 9.46
CA ASN A 72 3.41 3.80 10.25
C ASN A 72 2.20 3.59 9.34
N TYR A 73 1.71 2.36 9.26
CA TYR A 73 0.60 2.05 8.36
C TYR A 73 -0.73 2.66 8.79
N ALA A 74 -0.87 3.11 10.04
CA ALA A 74 -2.04 3.89 10.43
C ALA A 74 -2.07 5.25 9.71
N GLU A 75 -0.91 5.87 9.51
CA GLU A 75 -0.80 7.10 8.73
C GLU A 75 -1.07 6.84 7.25
N VAL A 76 -0.60 5.71 6.72
CA VAL A 76 -0.91 5.28 5.35
C VAL A 76 -2.42 5.13 5.18
N TYR A 77 -3.10 4.47 6.11
CA TYR A 77 -4.55 4.35 6.08
C TYR A 77 -5.25 5.71 6.06
N ALA A 78 -4.82 6.64 6.90
CA ALA A 78 -5.41 7.97 6.97
C ALA A 78 -5.27 8.73 5.65
N LEU A 79 -4.11 8.61 4.99
CA LEU A 79 -3.88 9.21 3.68
C LEU A 79 -4.80 8.61 2.60
N VAL A 80 -4.90 7.30 2.57
CA VAL A 80 -5.78 6.59 1.62
C VAL A 80 -7.23 7.00 1.85
N LYS A 81 -7.67 7.02 3.09
CA LYS A 81 -9.04 7.43 3.45
C LYS A 81 -9.34 8.84 2.96
N ALA A 82 -8.43 9.80 3.20
CA ALA A 82 -8.61 11.18 2.77
C ALA A 82 -8.77 11.29 1.25
N GLU A 83 -7.97 10.53 0.50
CA GLU A 83 -8.07 10.53 -0.96
C GLU A 83 -9.35 9.85 -1.46
N MET A 84 -9.79 8.79 -0.80
CA MET A 84 -11.02 8.09 -1.17
C MET A 84 -12.28 8.94 -0.93
N GLU A 85 -12.23 9.86 0.03
CA GLU A 85 -13.35 10.78 0.32
C GLU A 85 -13.53 11.85 -0.76
N ARG A 86 -12.53 12.09 -1.60
CA ARG A 86 -12.60 13.04 -2.70
C ARG A 86 -13.06 12.34 -3.98
N PRO A 87 -14.20 12.71 -4.57
CA PRO A 87 -14.70 12.03 -5.77
C PRO A 87 -13.77 12.19 -6.98
N SER A 88 -13.66 11.12 -7.76
CA SER A 88 -13.05 11.12 -9.10
C SER A 88 -13.98 10.42 -10.06
N ARG A 89 -13.90 10.79 -11.34
CA ARG A 89 -14.67 10.11 -12.38
C ARG A 89 -14.11 8.72 -12.68
N LEU A 90 -12.79 8.56 -12.57
CA LEU A 90 -12.07 7.33 -12.90
C LEU A 90 -11.35 6.80 -11.67
N ILE A 91 -11.38 5.47 -11.47
CA ILE A 91 -10.62 4.85 -10.39
C ILE A 91 -9.11 4.96 -10.61
N GLU A 92 -8.66 5.06 -11.87
CA GLU A 92 -7.26 5.36 -12.21
C GLU A 92 -6.82 6.69 -11.61
N HIS A 93 -7.70 7.69 -11.65
CA HIS A 93 -7.40 9.02 -11.13
C HIS A 93 -7.24 9.00 -9.61
N VAL A 94 -8.15 8.37 -8.88
CA VAL A 94 -8.02 8.26 -7.43
C VAL A 94 -6.80 7.41 -7.04
N ALA A 95 -6.51 6.33 -7.78
CA ALA A 95 -5.30 5.55 -7.56
C ALA A 95 -4.03 6.41 -7.73
N GLY A 96 -3.99 7.25 -8.76
CA GLY A 96 -2.89 8.18 -8.98
C GLY A 96 -2.74 9.20 -7.85
N ARG A 97 -3.84 9.72 -7.32
CA ARG A 97 -3.81 10.63 -6.16
C ARG A 97 -3.25 9.94 -4.92
N ILE A 98 -3.64 8.68 -4.69
CA ILE A 98 -3.12 7.90 -3.57
C ILE A 98 -1.60 7.70 -3.71
N VAL A 99 -1.13 7.33 -4.90
CA VAL A 99 0.31 7.18 -5.15
C VAL A 99 1.05 8.47 -4.84
N ARG A 100 0.56 9.60 -5.34
CA ARG A 100 1.21 10.91 -5.11
C ARG A 100 1.22 11.29 -3.63
N ALA A 101 0.11 11.06 -2.92
CA ALA A 101 0.03 11.32 -1.49
C ALA A 101 1.03 10.49 -0.69
N LEU A 102 1.14 9.20 -1.02
CA LEU A 102 2.08 8.29 -0.35
C LEU A 102 3.54 8.70 -0.61
N ARG A 103 3.88 9.08 -1.84
CA ARG A 103 5.24 9.51 -2.19
C ARG A 103 5.61 10.85 -1.57
N THR A 104 4.66 11.75 -1.40
CA THR A 104 4.88 13.01 -0.69
C THR A 104 5.13 12.74 0.80
N TYR A 105 4.34 11.84 1.39
CA TYR A 105 4.48 11.43 2.78
C TYR A 105 5.81 10.73 3.05
N ARG A 106 6.20 9.77 2.18
CA ARG A 106 7.42 8.99 2.33
C ARG A 106 8.09 8.84 0.95
N PRO A 107 9.00 9.78 0.60
CA PRO A 107 9.71 9.68 -0.69
C PRO A 107 10.59 8.44 -0.84
N ASP A 108 10.94 7.79 0.28
CA ASP A 108 11.75 6.58 0.31
C ASP A 108 10.97 5.29 0.05
N LEU A 109 9.67 5.37 -0.18
CA LEU A 109 8.88 4.18 -0.54
C LEU A 109 9.28 3.68 -1.93
N SER A 110 9.58 2.39 -2.01
CA SER A 110 9.91 1.70 -3.26
C SER A 110 9.04 0.47 -3.43
N ASP A 111 9.02 -0.10 -4.63
CA ASP A 111 8.13 -1.21 -4.98
C ASP A 111 6.69 -0.94 -4.56
N LEU A 112 6.26 0.31 -4.72
CA LEU A 112 4.93 0.74 -4.36
C LEU A 112 3.91 0.19 -5.35
N SER A 113 2.85 -0.41 -4.84
CA SER A 113 1.67 -0.73 -5.63
C SER A 113 0.42 -0.26 -4.90
N VAL A 114 -0.52 0.27 -5.68
CA VAL A 114 -1.83 0.72 -5.19
C VAL A 114 -2.88 0.12 -6.11
N ALA A 115 -3.76 -0.70 -5.55
CA ALA A 115 -4.89 -1.27 -6.26
C ALA A 115 -6.18 -0.65 -5.74
N VAL A 116 -6.99 -0.12 -6.64
CA VAL A 116 -8.34 0.38 -6.32
C VAL A 116 -9.34 -0.52 -7.02
N THR A 117 -10.20 -1.15 -6.24
CA THR A 117 -11.21 -2.07 -6.71
C THR A 117 -12.59 -1.46 -6.51
N LYS A 118 -13.36 -1.41 -7.59
CA LYS A 118 -14.77 -1.02 -7.56
C LYS A 118 -15.62 -2.28 -7.55
N HIS A 119 -16.41 -2.46 -6.50
CA HIS A 119 -17.27 -3.62 -6.36
C HIS A 119 -18.56 -3.45 -7.15
N HIS A 120 -18.98 -4.48 -7.84
CA HIS A 120 -20.23 -4.54 -8.61
C HIS A 120 -20.40 -3.33 -9.55
N PRO A 121 -19.45 -3.12 -10.48
CA PRO A 121 -19.55 -1.99 -11.40
C PRO A 121 -20.80 -2.10 -12.28
N PRO A 122 -21.47 -0.99 -12.57
CA PRO A 122 -22.74 -1.00 -13.32
C PRO A 122 -22.49 -1.16 -14.83
N LEU A 123 -22.17 -2.38 -15.27
CA LEU A 123 -21.79 -2.68 -16.66
C LEU A 123 -22.91 -3.35 -17.46
N GLY A 124 -24.10 -3.51 -16.86
CA GLY A 124 -25.22 -4.17 -17.53
C GLY A 124 -25.13 -5.69 -17.51
N GLY A 125 -24.20 -6.27 -16.75
CA GLY A 125 -24.00 -7.71 -16.59
C GLY A 125 -23.39 -8.00 -15.22
N GLU A 126 -23.24 -9.29 -14.92
CA GLU A 126 -22.66 -9.72 -13.66
C GLU A 126 -21.13 -9.66 -13.73
N VAL A 127 -20.55 -8.66 -13.10
CA VAL A 127 -19.10 -8.52 -12.91
C VAL A 127 -18.85 -8.26 -11.43
N ALA A 128 -18.06 -9.12 -10.81
CA ALA A 128 -17.80 -9.02 -9.38
C ALA A 128 -17.13 -7.69 -9.03
N ASP A 129 -16.11 -7.32 -9.78
CA ASP A 129 -15.37 -6.08 -9.55
C ASP A 129 -14.59 -5.65 -10.79
N ALA A 130 -14.13 -4.40 -10.76
CA ALA A 130 -13.16 -3.86 -11.69
C ALA A 130 -12.03 -3.25 -10.88
N MET A 131 -10.79 -3.58 -11.20
CA MET A 131 -9.63 -3.18 -10.43
C MET A 131 -8.59 -2.52 -11.31
N VAL A 132 -8.05 -1.41 -10.82
CA VAL A 132 -6.87 -0.76 -11.39
C VAL A 132 -5.72 -0.91 -10.41
N THR A 133 -4.58 -1.36 -10.89
CA THR A 133 -3.36 -1.45 -10.09
C THR A 133 -2.29 -0.58 -10.73
N LEU A 134 -1.78 0.38 -9.96
CA LEU A 134 -0.60 1.14 -10.32
C LEU A 134 0.57 0.59 -9.52
N TYR A 135 1.67 0.30 -10.20
CA TYR A 135 2.83 -0.31 -9.55
C TYR A 135 4.13 0.21 -10.17
N ASP A 136 5.16 0.28 -9.34
CA ASP A 136 6.49 0.69 -9.79
C ASP A 136 7.09 -0.37 -10.71
N VAL A 137 7.68 0.09 -11.82
CA VAL A 137 8.38 -0.78 -12.78
C VAL A 137 9.88 -0.93 -12.48
N SER A 138 10.36 -0.25 -11.45
CA SER A 138 11.79 -0.19 -11.12
C SER A 138 12.39 -1.51 -10.65
N SER A 139 11.57 -2.52 -10.41
CA SER A 139 11.99 -3.83 -9.94
C SER A 139 12.29 -4.84 -11.06
N MET A 140 12.29 -4.39 -12.29
CA MET A 140 12.61 -5.26 -13.44
C MET A 140 14.09 -5.29 -13.76
#